data_8e15f3384972aee12121291650fb36b1
#
_entry.id   8e15f3384972aee12121291650fb36b1
#
_cell.length_a   1.000
_cell.length_b   1.000
_cell.length_c   1.000
_cell.angle_alpha   90.00
_cell.angle_beta   90.00
_cell.angle_gamma   90.00
#
_symmetry.space_group_name_H-M   'P 1'
#
loop_
_entity.id
_entity.type
_entity.pdbx_description
1 polymer ?
#
loop_
_entity_poly.entity_id
_entity_poly.type
_entity_poly.pdbx_seq_one_letter_code
_entity_poly.pdbx_strand_id
1 'polypeptide(L)'
;MWREVVARYRVDLILFLGSLGAYALSSDGLLAHQSLAPHFVYQADAFLHGQLALTVPRPPNLNDWVLRDGRWYVSFPPFPALLMMPFVALFGLSFNDVTFTLFFSAANVALLYRLLRRIQPDRAGWEHVAFALIYGFGTLAWSCGIRGEVWYTAETIGVTLTLLYLHAALGARHPILAGLAVACAAITRAPLAFSAVFFLFEALSPDGPVEWGRLRDPARWRAALPKLVPYALAIGAVAVPMAWMNYARFGSFGEFGHSHLYANRVNEQIRRYGLFHYAFLERNLHDAFTRLPEIQLHPFRIGFNGEGMSLFVTTPLFLYLLAPKQKPRLYRALWLTVALVAIPGFFYQNSGYFQFGFRFSLDYTPYLILLLALGGRPFTRLFWLAAFAGFAVNAWGAAVFNRLY
;
A
#
# COMPACT_ATOMS: atom_id res chain seq x y z
N MET A 1 16.79 -18.79 -26.21
CA MET A 1 15.60 -18.69 -25.30
C MET A 1 15.97 -18.25 -23.85
N TRP A 2 16.69 -19.07 -23.03
CA TRP A 2 17.02 -18.65 -21.64
C TRP A 2 17.89 -17.39 -21.56
N ARG A 3 18.95 -17.28 -22.39
CA ARG A 3 19.84 -16.10 -22.42
C ARG A 3 19.08 -14.81 -22.81
N GLU A 4 18.15 -14.90 -23.73
CA GLU A 4 17.32 -13.75 -24.15
C GLU A 4 16.32 -13.33 -23.08
N VAL A 5 15.71 -14.31 -22.38
CA VAL A 5 14.83 -14.03 -21.23
C VAL A 5 15.64 -13.36 -20.13
N VAL A 6 16.81 -13.88 -19.77
CA VAL A 6 17.66 -13.27 -18.73
C VAL A 6 18.10 -11.87 -19.16
N ALA A 7 18.50 -11.65 -20.41
CA ALA A 7 18.88 -10.34 -20.91
C ALA A 7 17.69 -9.34 -20.82
N ARG A 8 16.50 -9.79 -21.15
CA ARG A 8 15.26 -8.97 -21.10
C ARG A 8 14.87 -8.55 -19.69
N TYR A 9 15.09 -9.42 -18.69
CA TYR A 9 14.70 -9.22 -17.30
C TYR A 9 15.86 -8.92 -16.35
N ARG A 10 17.08 -8.73 -16.89
CA ARG A 10 18.29 -8.54 -16.08
C ARG A 10 18.18 -7.40 -15.07
N VAL A 11 17.65 -6.25 -15.49
CA VAL A 11 17.51 -5.08 -14.59
C VAL A 11 16.46 -5.33 -13.53
N ASP A 12 15.32 -5.95 -13.90
CA ASP A 12 14.27 -6.32 -12.95
C ASP A 12 14.83 -7.26 -11.87
N LEU A 13 15.61 -8.26 -12.27
CA LEU A 13 16.22 -9.23 -11.35
C LEU A 13 17.27 -8.56 -10.44
N ILE A 14 18.10 -7.68 -10.99
CA ILE A 14 19.09 -6.92 -10.20
C ILE A 14 18.37 -6.03 -9.18
N LEU A 15 17.33 -5.32 -9.57
CA LEU A 15 16.54 -4.48 -8.67
C LEU A 15 15.86 -5.32 -7.59
N PHE A 16 15.27 -6.45 -7.97
CA PHE A 16 14.64 -7.35 -7.00
C PHE A 16 15.65 -7.91 -6.00
N LEU A 17 16.73 -8.55 -6.47
CA LEU A 17 17.72 -9.20 -5.60
C LEU A 17 18.52 -8.16 -4.78
N GLY A 18 18.88 -7.03 -5.39
CA GLY A 18 19.58 -5.95 -4.70
C GLY A 18 18.72 -5.32 -3.61
N SER A 19 17.43 -5.07 -3.88
CA SER A 19 16.50 -4.56 -2.85
C SER A 19 16.21 -5.60 -1.78
N LEU A 20 16.07 -6.88 -2.15
CA LEU A 20 15.88 -7.99 -1.21
C LEU A 20 17.06 -8.08 -0.24
N GLY A 21 18.30 -8.03 -0.76
CA GLY A 21 19.51 -8.03 0.05
C GLY A 21 19.61 -6.80 0.97
N ALA A 22 19.35 -5.61 0.44
CA ALA A 22 19.39 -4.36 1.22
C ALA A 22 18.34 -4.36 2.34
N TYR A 23 17.12 -4.81 2.06
CA TYR A 23 16.05 -4.94 3.05
C TYR A 23 16.40 -5.99 4.10
N ALA A 24 16.92 -7.14 3.69
CA ALA A 24 17.37 -8.18 4.61
C ALA A 24 18.46 -7.69 5.57
N LEU A 25 19.44 -6.95 5.06
CA LEU A 25 20.51 -6.36 5.87
C LEU A 25 20.00 -5.27 6.82
N SER A 26 18.96 -4.52 6.45
CA SER A 26 18.39 -3.46 7.29
C SER A 26 17.33 -3.95 8.28
N SER A 27 16.88 -5.21 8.18
CA SER A 27 15.87 -5.78 9.09
C SER A 27 16.42 -6.18 10.48
N ASP A 28 17.74 -6.17 10.68
CA ASP A 28 18.46 -6.28 11.96
C ASP A 28 17.94 -7.39 12.89
N GLY A 29 17.96 -8.62 12.41
CA GLY A 29 17.54 -9.79 13.21
C GLY A 29 16.04 -10.12 13.16
N LEU A 30 15.18 -9.22 12.68
CA LEU A 30 13.75 -9.51 12.48
C LEU A 30 13.52 -10.70 11.53
N LEU A 31 14.45 -10.98 10.63
CA LEU A 31 14.39 -12.16 9.76
C LEU A 31 14.41 -13.49 10.51
N ALA A 32 14.98 -13.52 11.71
CA ALA A 32 15.07 -14.74 12.50
C ALA A 32 13.78 -15.10 13.24
N HIS A 33 12.85 -14.15 13.35
CA HIS A 33 11.67 -14.30 14.18
C HIS A 33 10.40 -13.86 13.43
N GLN A 34 9.28 -14.43 13.83
CA GLN A 34 7.96 -13.94 13.45
C GLN A 34 7.73 -12.54 14.05
N SER A 35 6.97 -11.69 13.39
CA SER A 35 6.65 -10.36 13.89
C SER A 35 5.83 -10.39 15.19
N LEU A 36 5.76 -9.25 15.89
CA LEU A 36 4.95 -9.13 17.11
C LEU A 36 3.43 -9.11 16.85
N ALA A 37 3.00 -8.90 15.60
CA ALA A 37 1.58 -8.85 15.23
C ALA A 37 1.29 -9.74 13.99
N PRO A 38 1.44 -11.07 14.09
CA PRO A 38 1.37 -12.02 12.99
C PRO A 38 -0.09 -12.42 12.65
N HIS A 39 -1.02 -11.46 12.64
CA HIS A 39 -2.45 -11.72 12.50
C HIS A 39 -2.80 -12.52 11.25
N PHE A 40 -2.14 -12.24 10.11
CA PHE A 40 -2.40 -12.97 8.87
C PHE A 40 -1.95 -14.42 8.91
N VAL A 41 -0.93 -14.77 9.69
CA VAL A 41 -0.51 -16.16 9.91
C VAL A 41 -1.60 -16.94 10.64
N TYR A 42 -2.15 -16.36 11.71
CA TYR A 42 -3.26 -16.97 12.47
C TYR A 42 -4.56 -17.00 11.66
N GLN A 43 -4.81 -16.01 10.83
CA GLN A 43 -5.97 -16.02 9.94
C GLN A 43 -5.83 -17.08 8.85
N ALA A 44 -4.63 -17.26 8.28
CA ALA A 44 -4.34 -18.31 7.32
C ALA A 44 -4.51 -19.71 7.93
N ASP A 45 -4.04 -19.91 9.14
CA ASP A 45 -4.23 -21.16 9.89
C ASP A 45 -5.72 -21.46 10.13
N ALA A 46 -6.50 -20.46 10.54
CA ALA A 46 -7.95 -20.60 10.68
C ALA A 46 -8.62 -21.04 9.36
N PHE A 47 -8.25 -20.42 8.24
CA PHE A 47 -8.78 -20.78 6.92
C PHE A 47 -8.40 -22.19 6.49
N LEU A 48 -7.17 -22.66 6.77
CA LEU A 48 -6.73 -24.03 6.51
C LEU A 48 -7.56 -25.07 7.29
N HIS A 49 -8.07 -24.71 8.45
CA HIS A 49 -8.96 -25.54 9.28
C HIS A 49 -10.46 -25.32 8.96
N GLY A 50 -10.80 -24.58 7.89
CA GLY A 50 -12.19 -24.29 7.52
C GLY A 50 -12.92 -23.38 8.50
N GLN A 51 -12.19 -22.57 9.30
CA GLN A 51 -12.74 -21.70 10.32
C GLN A 51 -12.57 -20.23 9.97
N LEU A 52 -13.46 -19.37 10.47
CA LEU A 52 -13.36 -17.91 10.38
C LEU A 52 -12.82 -17.28 11.68
N ALA A 53 -13.01 -17.97 12.81
CA ALA A 53 -12.39 -17.65 14.10
C ALA A 53 -11.03 -18.32 14.23
N LEU A 54 -10.15 -17.79 15.09
CA LEU A 54 -8.86 -18.39 15.36
C LEU A 54 -9.01 -19.82 15.89
N THR A 55 -8.06 -20.68 15.55
CA THR A 55 -7.95 -22.07 16.04
C THR A 55 -7.43 -22.12 17.47
N VAL A 56 -6.70 -21.09 17.91
CA VAL A 56 -6.15 -20.97 19.25
C VAL A 56 -7.12 -20.28 20.21
N PRO A 57 -7.14 -20.67 21.50
CA PRO A 57 -8.07 -20.09 22.47
C PRO A 57 -7.77 -18.64 22.82
N ARG A 58 -6.52 -18.19 22.58
CA ARG A 58 -6.09 -16.81 22.82
C ARG A 58 -4.96 -16.44 21.85
N PRO A 59 -5.00 -15.23 21.24
CA PRO A 59 -3.90 -14.75 20.39
C PRO A 59 -2.63 -14.45 21.22
N PRO A 60 -1.44 -14.37 20.58
CA PRO A 60 -0.16 -14.18 21.26
C PRO A 60 -0.03 -12.86 22.02
N ASN A 61 -0.77 -11.84 21.59
CA ASN A 61 -0.91 -10.55 22.25
C ASN A 61 -2.36 -10.07 22.15
N LEU A 62 -2.71 -8.93 22.75
CA LEU A 62 -4.09 -8.39 22.70
C LEU A 62 -4.22 -7.12 21.85
N ASN A 63 -3.30 -6.88 20.92
CA ASN A 63 -3.31 -5.69 20.09
C ASN A 63 -4.06 -5.92 18.77
N ASP A 64 -5.14 -5.17 18.53
CA ASP A 64 -5.93 -5.15 17.29
C ASP A 64 -6.61 -6.48 16.89
N TRP A 65 -6.81 -7.39 17.83
CA TRP A 65 -7.66 -8.55 17.64
C TRP A 65 -9.13 -8.22 17.94
N VAL A 66 -10.03 -9.04 17.45
CA VAL A 66 -11.46 -8.91 17.70
C VAL A 66 -11.92 -10.06 18.58
N LEU A 67 -12.52 -9.75 19.72
CA LEU A 67 -13.22 -10.73 20.55
C LEU A 67 -14.73 -10.55 20.38
N ARG A 68 -15.40 -11.60 19.89
CA ARG A 68 -16.85 -11.63 19.74
C ARG A 68 -17.39 -13.02 20.07
N ASP A 69 -18.42 -13.07 20.91
CA ASP A 69 -19.10 -14.30 21.32
C ASP A 69 -18.11 -15.38 21.83
N GLY A 70 -17.09 -14.96 22.61
CA GLY A 70 -16.05 -15.83 23.17
C GLY A 70 -15.03 -16.36 22.16
N ARG A 71 -15.06 -15.88 20.91
CA ARG A 71 -14.11 -16.29 19.86
C ARG A 71 -13.29 -15.11 19.36
N TRP A 72 -12.03 -15.39 19.00
CA TRP A 72 -11.12 -14.40 18.46
C TRP A 72 -11.14 -14.39 16.94
N TYR A 73 -11.09 -13.20 16.36
CA TYR A 73 -11.07 -12.96 14.91
C TYR A 73 -10.01 -11.92 14.55
N VAL A 74 -9.62 -11.92 13.28
CA VAL A 74 -8.79 -10.87 12.66
C VAL A 74 -9.70 -9.86 11.99
N SER A 75 -9.58 -8.57 12.34
CA SER A 75 -10.35 -7.46 11.73
C SER A 75 -9.81 -7.04 10.37
N PHE A 76 -8.57 -7.39 10.07
CA PHE A 76 -7.93 -7.00 8.81
C PHE A 76 -8.49 -7.79 7.63
N PRO A 77 -8.66 -7.13 6.46
CA PRO A 77 -9.12 -7.81 5.25
C PRO A 77 -8.19 -8.96 4.87
N PRO A 78 -8.73 -10.10 4.35
CA PRO A 78 -8.07 -11.40 4.45
C PRO A 78 -7.08 -11.75 3.33
N PHE A 79 -6.94 -10.94 2.29
CA PHE A 79 -6.15 -11.35 1.12
C PHE A 79 -4.69 -11.72 1.44
N PRO A 80 -3.96 -10.98 2.32
CA PRO A 80 -2.61 -11.40 2.71
C PRO A 80 -2.59 -12.77 3.38
N ALA A 81 -3.61 -13.09 4.20
CA ALA A 81 -3.72 -14.41 4.81
C ALA A 81 -3.93 -15.52 3.77
N LEU A 82 -4.74 -15.26 2.74
CA LEU A 82 -4.92 -16.21 1.62
C LEU A 82 -3.60 -16.49 0.89
N LEU A 83 -2.76 -15.46 0.70
CA LEU A 83 -1.43 -15.64 0.12
C LEU A 83 -0.48 -16.41 1.05
N MET A 84 -0.65 -16.30 2.37
CA MET A 84 0.17 -17.02 3.36
C MET A 84 -0.26 -18.48 3.54
N MET A 85 -1.49 -18.88 3.19
CA MET A 85 -2.00 -20.24 3.42
C MET A 85 -1.04 -21.35 2.97
N PRO A 86 -0.44 -21.35 1.76
CA PRO A 86 0.47 -22.42 1.34
C PRO A 86 1.70 -22.55 2.24
N PHE A 87 2.19 -21.43 2.76
CA PHE A 87 3.35 -21.40 3.64
C PHE A 87 2.99 -21.80 5.07
N VAL A 88 1.84 -21.35 5.56
CA VAL A 88 1.33 -21.76 6.89
C VAL A 88 0.97 -23.23 6.90
N ALA A 89 0.49 -23.80 5.80
CA ALA A 89 0.29 -25.25 5.67
C ALA A 89 1.59 -26.05 5.84
N LEU A 90 2.74 -25.48 5.45
CA LEU A 90 4.05 -26.13 5.55
C LEU A 90 4.76 -25.87 6.90
N PHE A 91 4.66 -24.65 7.41
CA PHE A 91 5.44 -24.17 8.56
C PHE A 91 4.60 -23.92 9.81
N GLY A 92 3.28 -24.10 9.73
CA GLY A 92 2.35 -23.85 10.83
C GLY A 92 2.34 -22.39 11.29
N LEU A 93 1.94 -22.17 12.54
CA LEU A 93 1.89 -20.85 13.17
C LEU A 93 3.28 -20.21 13.39
N SER A 94 4.38 -20.94 13.17
CA SER A 94 5.75 -20.39 13.24
C SER A 94 6.22 -19.76 11.92
N PHE A 95 5.38 -19.71 10.89
CA PHE A 95 5.72 -19.08 9.61
C PHE A 95 6.15 -17.63 9.81
N ASN A 96 7.28 -17.26 9.20
CA ASN A 96 7.87 -15.93 9.33
C ASN A 96 7.26 -14.94 8.34
N ASP A 97 6.39 -14.07 8.85
CA ASP A 97 5.71 -13.02 8.11
C ASP A 97 6.63 -11.84 7.72
N VAL A 98 7.75 -11.64 8.43
CA VAL A 98 8.76 -10.63 8.08
C VAL A 98 9.41 -10.99 6.75
N THR A 99 9.92 -12.22 6.62
CA THR A 99 10.54 -12.70 5.38
C THR A 99 9.57 -12.65 4.20
N PHE A 100 8.30 -13.02 4.44
CA PHE A 100 7.24 -12.94 3.45
C PHE A 100 7.01 -11.50 2.97
N THR A 101 6.87 -10.55 3.90
CA THR A 101 6.65 -9.13 3.57
C THR A 101 7.84 -8.54 2.80
N LEU A 102 9.04 -8.86 3.22
CA LEU A 102 10.29 -8.39 2.61
C LEU A 102 10.42 -8.83 1.15
N PHE A 103 9.99 -10.05 0.81
CA PHE A 103 9.94 -10.53 -0.56
C PHE A 103 9.03 -9.64 -1.44
N PHE A 104 7.82 -9.31 -0.99
CA PHE A 104 6.91 -8.43 -1.72
C PHE A 104 7.43 -6.99 -1.81
N SER A 105 8.10 -6.50 -0.77
CA SER A 105 8.74 -5.18 -0.78
C SER A 105 9.79 -5.07 -1.88
N ALA A 106 10.64 -6.06 -2.01
CA ALA A 106 11.65 -6.12 -3.08
C ALA A 106 10.99 -6.25 -4.48
N ALA A 107 9.94 -7.07 -4.58
CA ALA A 107 9.18 -7.22 -5.82
C ALA A 107 8.54 -5.90 -6.27
N ASN A 108 8.09 -5.06 -5.34
CA ASN A 108 7.48 -3.77 -5.64
C ASN A 108 8.46 -2.81 -6.35
N VAL A 109 9.75 -2.83 -6.01
CA VAL A 109 10.78 -2.03 -6.69
C VAL A 109 10.92 -2.45 -8.16
N ALA A 110 10.98 -3.75 -8.43
CA ALA A 110 11.08 -4.28 -9.79
C ALA A 110 9.78 -4.05 -10.60
N LEU A 111 8.62 -4.25 -9.99
CA LEU A 111 7.32 -4.01 -10.64
C LEU A 111 7.14 -2.54 -11.02
N LEU A 112 7.51 -1.62 -10.13
CA LEU A 112 7.44 -0.18 -10.40
C LEU A 112 8.40 0.21 -11.54
N TYR A 113 9.63 -0.30 -11.54
CA TYR A 113 10.57 -0.10 -12.64
C TYR A 113 9.97 -0.51 -14.00
N ARG A 114 9.35 -1.70 -14.06
CA ARG A 114 8.66 -2.16 -15.27
C ARG A 114 7.53 -1.26 -15.70
N LEU A 115 6.74 -0.80 -14.73
CA LEU A 115 5.61 0.09 -14.99
C LEU A 115 6.10 1.42 -15.57
N LEU A 116 7.14 2.01 -15.01
CA LEU A 116 7.77 3.24 -15.49
C LEU A 116 8.28 3.09 -16.93
N ARG A 117 8.99 1.99 -17.23
CA ARG A 117 9.46 1.70 -18.60
C ARG A 117 8.32 1.57 -19.60
N ARG A 118 7.19 1.00 -19.17
CA ARG A 118 6.02 0.83 -20.04
C ARG A 118 5.31 2.16 -20.32
N ILE A 119 5.27 3.06 -19.34
CA ILE A 119 4.56 4.36 -19.43
C ILE A 119 5.42 5.39 -20.18
N GLN A 120 6.74 5.33 -20.02
CA GLN A 120 7.71 6.27 -20.63
C GLN A 120 8.83 5.52 -21.34
N PRO A 121 8.55 4.81 -22.45
CA PRO A 121 9.54 3.96 -23.13
C PRO A 121 10.74 4.75 -23.66
N ASP A 122 10.55 6.01 -24.02
CA ASP A 122 11.58 6.90 -24.60
C ASP A 122 12.49 7.54 -23.55
N ARG A 123 12.18 7.36 -22.27
CA ARG A 123 13.01 7.89 -21.19
C ARG A 123 14.25 7.01 -20.97
N ALA A 124 15.36 7.63 -20.58
CA ALA A 124 16.61 6.91 -20.32
C ALA A 124 16.42 5.82 -19.23
N GLY A 125 16.94 4.63 -19.49
CA GLY A 125 16.72 3.45 -18.62
C GLY A 125 17.18 3.66 -17.19
N TRP A 126 18.27 4.42 -16.96
CA TRP A 126 18.76 4.75 -15.63
C TRP A 126 17.81 5.63 -14.82
N GLU A 127 17.00 6.48 -15.48
CA GLU A 127 16.01 7.32 -14.79
C GLU A 127 14.86 6.49 -14.22
N HIS A 128 14.45 5.42 -14.92
CA HIS A 128 13.46 4.46 -14.39
C HIS A 128 14.02 3.73 -13.16
N VAL A 129 15.30 3.33 -13.21
CA VAL A 129 16.01 2.74 -12.07
C VAL A 129 16.04 3.72 -10.90
N ALA A 130 16.38 4.98 -11.15
CA ALA A 130 16.41 6.03 -10.11
C ALA A 130 15.05 6.18 -9.43
N PHE A 131 13.95 6.29 -10.17
CA PHE A 131 12.60 6.39 -9.58
C PHE A 131 12.20 5.12 -8.81
N ALA A 132 12.57 3.94 -9.29
CA ALA A 132 12.30 2.69 -8.58
C ALA A 132 13.09 2.60 -7.26
N LEU A 133 14.35 3.03 -7.25
CA LEU A 133 15.16 3.10 -6.03
C LEU A 133 14.71 4.22 -5.07
N ILE A 134 14.28 5.37 -5.61
CA ILE A 134 13.65 6.44 -4.81
C ILE A 134 12.39 5.91 -4.12
N TYR A 135 11.55 5.14 -4.82
CA TYR A 135 10.42 4.47 -4.20
C TYR A 135 10.88 3.53 -3.09
N GLY A 136 11.80 2.61 -3.39
CA GLY A 136 12.21 1.56 -2.45
C GLY A 136 12.95 2.08 -1.21
N PHE A 137 13.75 3.13 -1.35
CA PHE A 137 14.67 3.59 -0.31
C PHE A 137 14.50 5.06 0.09
N GLY A 138 13.83 5.86 -0.71
CA GLY A 138 13.55 7.27 -0.44
C GLY A 138 12.13 7.56 0.02
N THR A 139 11.33 6.52 0.29
CA THR A 139 9.97 6.61 0.82
C THR A 139 9.78 5.66 2.00
N LEU A 140 8.63 5.73 2.66
CA LEU A 140 8.25 4.81 3.75
C LEU A 140 8.17 3.33 3.33
N ALA A 141 8.28 3.03 2.04
CA ALA A 141 8.37 1.65 1.55
C ALA A 141 9.53 0.87 2.20
N TRP A 142 10.63 1.54 2.56
CA TRP A 142 11.76 0.91 3.25
C TRP A 142 11.40 0.49 4.67
N SER A 143 11.07 1.45 5.53
CA SER A 143 10.79 1.18 6.95
C SER A 143 9.57 0.29 7.17
N CYS A 144 8.55 0.36 6.32
CA CYS A 144 7.39 -0.53 6.37
C CYS A 144 7.69 -1.90 5.75
N GLY A 145 8.48 -1.94 4.68
CA GLY A 145 8.73 -3.15 3.89
C GLY A 145 9.65 -4.17 4.55
N ILE A 146 10.38 -3.79 5.59
CA ILE A 146 11.25 -4.68 6.38
C ILE A 146 10.57 -5.23 7.65
N ARG A 147 9.25 -5.06 7.77
CA ARG A 147 8.43 -5.46 8.91
C ARG A 147 7.36 -6.47 8.50
N GLY A 148 6.98 -7.36 9.43
CA GLY A 148 5.99 -8.42 9.18
C GLY A 148 4.65 -8.21 9.86
N GLU A 149 4.54 -7.20 10.75
CA GLU A 149 3.30 -6.93 11.45
C GLU A 149 2.15 -6.66 10.47
N VAL A 150 0.98 -7.08 10.83
CA VAL A 150 -0.23 -7.07 10.00
C VAL A 150 -0.44 -5.77 9.22
N TRP A 151 -0.16 -4.61 9.84
CA TRP A 151 -0.33 -3.29 9.21
C TRP A 151 0.61 -3.07 8.04
N TYR A 152 1.90 -3.39 8.23
CA TYR A 152 2.96 -3.16 7.23
C TYR A 152 2.91 -4.19 6.12
N THR A 153 2.59 -5.44 6.46
CA THR A 153 2.33 -6.49 5.47
C THR A 153 1.16 -6.12 4.56
N ALA A 154 0.05 -5.61 5.14
CA ALA A 154 -1.09 -5.17 4.35
C ALA A 154 -0.73 -4.00 3.41
N GLU A 155 0.05 -3.02 3.89
CA GLU A 155 0.52 -1.89 3.07
C GLU A 155 1.42 -2.36 1.94
N THR A 156 2.38 -3.23 2.22
CA THR A 156 3.33 -3.76 1.23
C THR A 156 2.63 -4.58 0.14
N ILE A 157 1.74 -5.49 0.52
CA ILE A 157 0.94 -6.29 -0.44
C ILE A 157 -0.04 -5.40 -1.19
N GLY A 158 -0.63 -4.40 -0.52
CA GLY A 158 -1.46 -3.39 -1.15
C GLY A 158 -0.76 -2.66 -2.29
N VAL A 159 0.51 -2.27 -2.08
CA VAL A 159 1.35 -1.70 -3.16
C VAL A 159 1.58 -2.70 -4.28
N THR A 160 1.89 -3.96 -3.98
CA THR A 160 2.07 -5.00 -5.01
C THR A 160 0.84 -5.11 -5.90
N LEU A 161 -0.33 -5.22 -5.29
CA LEU A 161 -1.60 -5.34 -6.01
C LEU A 161 -1.93 -4.06 -6.80
N THR A 162 -1.62 -2.88 -6.26
CA THR A 162 -1.75 -1.60 -6.97
C THR A 162 -0.87 -1.56 -8.21
N LEU A 163 0.39 -2.02 -8.13
CA LEU A 163 1.29 -2.09 -9.28
C LEU A 163 0.80 -3.09 -10.32
N LEU A 164 0.37 -4.28 -9.91
CA LEU A 164 -0.22 -5.28 -10.81
C LEU A 164 -1.51 -4.75 -11.46
N TYR A 165 -2.35 -4.08 -10.67
CA TYR A 165 -3.54 -3.40 -11.16
C TYR A 165 -3.21 -2.37 -12.25
N LEU A 166 -2.24 -1.49 -12.00
CA LEU A 166 -1.82 -0.48 -12.97
C LEU A 166 -1.27 -1.11 -14.25
N HIS A 167 -0.50 -2.21 -14.13
CA HIS A 167 -0.06 -2.96 -15.30
C HIS A 167 -1.21 -3.49 -16.15
N ALA A 168 -2.29 -3.96 -15.54
CA ALA A 168 -3.46 -4.48 -16.24
C ALA A 168 -4.39 -3.36 -16.74
N ALA A 169 -4.52 -2.26 -15.97
CA ALA A 169 -5.48 -1.18 -16.20
C ALA A 169 -5.06 -0.21 -17.30
N LEU A 170 -3.74 -0.02 -17.54
CA LEU A 170 -3.23 0.91 -18.54
C LEU A 170 -3.83 0.63 -19.95
N GLY A 171 -4.49 1.64 -20.53
CA GLY A 171 -5.21 1.55 -21.80
C GLY A 171 -6.46 0.68 -21.73
N ALA A 172 -6.91 0.34 -20.52
CA ALA A 172 -8.00 -0.61 -20.27
C ALA A 172 -7.82 -1.94 -21.04
N ARG A 173 -6.57 -2.48 -21.04
CA ARG A 173 -6.19 -3.63 -21.88
C ARG A 173 -6.64 -4.97 -21.32
N HIS A 174 -6.59 -5.14 -19.99
CA HIS A 174 -6.86 -6.43 -19.35
C HIS A 174 -7.93 -6.27 -18.26
N PRO A 175 -9.22 -6.09 -18.64
CA PRO A 175 -10.28 -5.74 -17.70
C PRO A 175 -10.45 -6.75 -16.57
N ILE A 176 -10.42 -8.05 -16.86
CA ILE A 176 -10.58 -9.10 -15.84
C ILE A 176 -9.40 -9.06 -14.85
N LEU A 177 -8.15 -9.01 -15.35
CA LEU A 177 -6.97 -8.95 -14.48
C LEU A 177 -6.94 -7.66 -13.65
N ALA A 178 -7.34 -6.52 -14.24
CA ALA A 178 -7.46 -5.27 -13.52
C ALA A 178 -8.54 -5.34 -12.43
N GLY A 179 -9.70 -5.93 -12.74
CA GLY A 179 -10.78 -6.14 -11.79
C GLY A 179 -10.38 -7.04 -10.61
N LEU A 180 -9.72 -8.17 -10.90
CA LEU A 180 -9.21 -9.07 -9.85
C LEU A 180 -8.15 -8.38 -9.00
N ALA A 181 -7.18 -7.69 -9.60
CA ALA A 181 -6.09 -7.04 -8.87
C ALA A 181 -6.61 -5.93 -7.94
N VAL A 182 -7.52 -5.05 -8.41
CA VAL A 182 -8.08 -3.99 -7.57
C VAL A 182 -9.01 -4.53 -6.50
N ALA A 183 -9.76 -5.59 -6.77
CA ALA A 183 -10.61 -6.24 -5.77
C ALA A 183 -9.77 -6.92 -4.68
N CYS A 184 -8.70 -7.64 -5.04
CA CYS A 184 -7.73 -8.18 -4.09
C CYS A 184 -7.03 -7.06 -3.29
N ALA A 185 -6.71 -5.93 -3.92
CA ALA A 185 -6.20 -4.75 -3.23
C ALA A 185 -7.21 -4.21 -2.21
N ALA A 186 -8.48 -4.12 -2.56
CA ALA A 186 -9.56 -3.66 -1.68
C ALA A 186 -9.75 -4.58 -0.46
N ILE A 187 -9.65 -5.90 -0.65
CA ILE A 187 -9.68 -6.89 0.44
C ILE A 187 -8.30 -7.16 1.06
N THR A 188 -7.34 -6.29 0.81
CA THR A 188 -6.08 -6.14 1.54
C THR A 188 -6.12 -4.87 2.38
N ARG A 189 -6.54 -3.75 1.79
CA ARG A 189 -6.72 -2.44 2.42
C ARG A 189 -7.91 -1.72 1.78
N ALA A 190 -8.93 -1.43 2.57
CA ALA A 190 -10.19 -0.86 2.09
C ALA A 190 -10.04 0.42 1.22
N PRO A 191 -9.13 1.39 1.52
CA PRO A 191 -8.94 2.57 0.67
C PRO A 191 -8.55 2.25 -0.77
N LEU A 192 -7.88 1.11 -1.02
CA LEU A 192 -7.45 0.71 -2.36
C LEU A 192 -8.63 0.36 -3.29
N ALA A 193 -9.84 0.14 -2.76
CA ALA A 193 -11.05 -0.01 -3.57
C ALA A 193 -11.27 1.21 -4.49
N PHE A 194 -10.93 2.41 -4.01
CA PHE A 194 -11.07 3.64 -4.79
C PHE A 194 -10.11 3.75 -5.98
N SER A 195 -9.05 2.92 -6.01
CA SER A 195 -8.19 2.79 -7.20
C SER A 195 -8.95 2.31 -8.42
N ALA A 196 -10.10 1.66 -8.25
CA ALA A 196 -10.95 1.17 -9.34
C ALA A 196 -11.30 2.25 -10.36
N VAL A 197 -11.34 3.51 -9.93
CA VAL A 197 -11.64 4.66 -10.79
C VAL A 197 -10.60 4.86 -11.91
N PHE A 198 -9.35 4.46 -11.69
CA PHE A 198 -8.30 4.62 -12.71
C PHE A 198 -8.62 3.80 -13.98
N PHE A 199 -9.08 2.55 -13.83
CA PHE A 199 -9.52 1.75 -14.99
C PHE A 199 -10.70 2.40 -15.72
N LEU A 200 -11.64 2.98 -14.98
CA LEU A 200 -12.77 3.71 -15.54
C LEU A 200 -12.29 4.89 -16.39
N PHE A 201 -11.33 5.67 -15.90
CA PHE A 201 -10.73 6.77 -16.65
C PHE A 201 -10.04 6.30 -17.93
N GLU A 202 -9.28 5.19 -17.85
CA GLU A 202 -8.61 4.60 -19.00
C GLU A 202 -9.60 4.05 -20.04
N ALA A 203 -10.74 3.51 -19.61
CA ALA A 203 -11.78 3.01 -20.52
C ALA A 203 -12.57 4.12 -21.21
N LEU A 204 -12.87 5.21 -20.48
CA LEU A 204 -13.68 6.32 -20.99
C LEU A 204 -12.87 7.40 -21.75
N SER A 205 -11.55 7.46 -21.50
CA SER A 205 -10.67 8.48 -22.11
C SER A 205 -9.40 7.85 -22.71
N PRO A 206 -9.51 6.87 -23.64
CA PRO A 206 -8.35 6.18 -24.20
C PRO A 206 -7.46 7.14 -25.02
N ASP A 207 -8.08 8.15 -25.66
CA ASP A 207 -7.42 9.02 -26.65
C ASP A 207 -6.94 10.36 -26.08
N GLY A 208 -7.06 10.58 -24.76
CA GLY A 208 -6.68 11.86 -24.19
C GLY A 208 -6.81 11.93 -22.67
N PRO A 209 -6.59 13.12 -22.08
CA PRO A 209 -6.73 13.33 -20.66
C PRO A 209 -8.18 13.15 -20.18
N VAL A 210 -8.36 12.90 -18.89
CA VAL A 210 -9.69 12.90 -18.26
C VAL A 210 -10.28 14.31 -18.30
N GLU A 211 -11.47 14.43 -18.87
CA GLU A 211 -12.24 15.66 -18.99
C GLU A 211 -13.71 15.39 -18.66
N TRP A 212 -14.37 16.36 -18.02
CA TRP A 212 -15.78 16.23 -17.61
C TRP A 212 -16.72 15.96 -18.77
N GLY A 213 -16.48 16.60 -19.95
CA GLY A 213 -17.26 16.36 -21.17
C GLY A 213 -17.21 14.90 -21.62
N ARG A 214 -16.02 14.27 -21.54
CA ARG A 214 -15.83 12.86 -21.91
C ARG A 214 -16.53 11.91 -20.95
N LEU A 215 -16.52 12.23 -19.66
CA LEU A 215 -17.17 11.41 -18.63
C LEU A 215 -18.70 11.51 -18.68
N ARG A 216 -19.25 12.59 -19.26
CA ARG A 216 -20.70 12.80 -19.41
C ARG A 216 -21.26 12.28 -20.74
N ASP A 217 -20.41 11.87 -21.67
CA ASP A 217 -20.82 11.42 -23.00
C ASP A 217 -21.35 9.96 -22.96
N PRO A 218 -22.67 9.73 -23.18
CA PRO A 218 -23.24 8.37 -23.15
C PRO A 218 -22.66 7.45 -24.24
N ALA A 219 -22.19 7.99 -25.36
CA ALA A 219 -21.61 7.20 -26.43
C ALA A 219 -20.30 6.55 -25.97
N ARG A 220 -19.48 7.26 -25.18
CA ARG A 220 -18.25 6.71 -24.60
C ARG A 220 -18.52 5.60 -23.59
N TRP A 221 -19.55 5.76 -22.77
CA TRP A 221 -19.96 4.70 -21.85
C TRP A 221 -20.39 3.43 -22.59
N ARG A 222 -21.20 3.57 -23.66
CA ARG A 222 -21.60 2.43 -24.49
C ARG A 222 -20.39 1.75 -25.13
N ALA A 223 -19.45 2.52 -25.66
CA ALA A 223 -18.22 2.00 -26.26
C ALA A 223 -17.30 1.32 -25.23
N ALA A 224 -17.33 1.75 -23.96
CA ALA A 224 -16.53 1.18 -22.89
C ALA A 224 -17.16 -0.08 -22.26
N LEU A 225 -18.46 -0.34 -22.43
CA LEU A 225 -19.16 -1.49 -21.82
C LEU A 225 -18.46 -2.84 -22.00
N PRO A 226 -17.92 -3.20 -23.18
CA PRO A 226 -17.21 -4.47 -23.36
C PRO A 226 -15.99 -4.63 -22.46
N LYS A 227 -15.42 -3.52 -21.95
CA LYS A 227 -14.30 -3.51 -21.00
C LYS A 227 -14.80 -3.38 -19.56
N LEU A 228 -15.83 -2.56 -19.31
CA LEU A 228 -16.35 -2.29 -17.98
C LEU A 228 -17.12 -3.48 -17.40
N VAL A 229 -17.86 -4.21 -18.21
CA VAL A 229 -18.63 -5.38 -17.74
C VAL A 229 -17.71 -6.48 -17.19
N PRO A 230 -16.73 -7.01 -17.94
CA PRO A 230 -15.83 -8.04 -17.38
C PRO A 230 -14.96 -7.51 -16.22
N TYR A 231 -14.63 -6.22 -16.20
CA TYR A 231 -13.98 -5.58 -15.06
C TYR A 231 -14.85 -5.62 -13.80
N ALA A 232 -16.11 -5.20 -13.91
CA ALA A 232 -17.04 -5.20 -12.79
C ALA A 232 -17.39 -6.62 -12.30
N LEU A 233 -17.55 -7.58 -13.22
CA LEU A 233 -17.77 -8.99 -12.88
C LEU A 233 -16.58 -9.58 -12.11
N ALA A 234 -15.36 -9.25 -12.50
CA ALA A 234 -14.15 -9.69 -11.79
C ALA A 234 -14.07 -9.09 -10.37
N ILE A 235 -14.47 -7.81 -10.20
CA ILE A 235 -14.60 -7.21 -8.87
C ILE A 235 -15.66 -7.92 -8.05
N GLY A 236 -16.84 -8.16 -8.62
CA GLY A 236 -17.94 -8.85 -7.96
C GLY A 236 -17.59 -10.26 -7.49
N ALA A 237 -16.82 -11.00 -8.30
CA ALA A 237 -16.35 -12.35 -7.96
C ALA A 237 -15.51 -12.41 -6.67
N VAL A 238 -14.83 -11.31 -6.30
CA VAL A 238 -14.07 -11.20 -5.05
C VAL A 238 -14.90 -10.53 -3.95
N ALA A 239 -15.65 -9.48 -4.28
CA ALA A 239 -16.40 -8.70 -3.31
C ALA A 239 -17.56 -9.48 -2.68
N VAL A 240 -18.24 -10.33 -3.46
CA VAL A 240 -19.39 -11.13 -2.95
C VAL A 240 -18.97 -12.15 -1.89
N PRO A 241 -17.96 -13.01 -2.10
CA PRO A 241 -17.45 -13.89 -1.05
C PRO A 241 -16.97 -13.14 0.18
N MET A 242 -16.30 -11.96 0.00
CA MET A 242 -15.85 -11.15 1.10
C MET A 242 -17.01 -10.59 1.93
N ALA A 243 -18.04 -10.05 1.29
CA ALA A 243 -19.23 -9.55 1.97
C ALA A 243 -19.93 -10.68 2.75
N TRP A 244 -20.05 -11.89 2.16
CA TRP A 244 -20.58 -13.05 2.84
C TRP A 244 -19.73 -13.46 4.05
N MET A 245 -18.39 -13.45 3.94
CA MET A 245 -17.50 -13.73 5.05
C MET A 245 -17.67 -12.72 6.19
N ASN A 246 -17.87 -11.44 5.88
CA ASN A 246 -18.16 -10.41 6.88
C ASN A 246 -19.49 -10.69 7.60
N TYR A 247 -20.53 -11.02 6.84
CA TYR A 247 -21.83 -11.39 7.41
C TYR A 247 -21.73 -12.61 8.33
N ALA A 248 -21.02 -13.65 7.89
CA ALA A 248 -20.81 -14.87 8.68
C ALA A 248 -20.06 -14.63 10.00
N ARG A 249 -19.11 -13.65 10.03
CA ARG A 249 -18.34 -13.30 11.24
C ARG A 249 -19.08 -12.33 12.16
N PHE A 250 -19.73 -11.33 11.57
CA PHE A 250 -20.17 -10.13 12.29
C PHE A 250 -21.66 -9.79 12.09
N GLY A 251 -22.42 -10.58 11.30
CA GLY A 251 -23.83 -10.34 11.03
C GLY A 251 -24.11 -9.12 10.14
N SER A 252 -23.07 -8.55 9.48
CA SER A 252 -23.18 -7.40 8.61
C SER A 252 -22.23 -7.55 7.42
N PHE A 253 -22.70 -7.25 6.21
CA PHE A 253 -21.90 -7.34 4.98
C PHE A 253 -20.76 -6.31 4.92
N GLY A 254 -20.91 -5.16 5.58
CA GLY A 254 -19.93 -4.07 5.62
C GLY A 254 -19.01 -4.04 6.84
N GLU A 255 -19.18 -4.96 7.81
CA GLU A 255 -18.38 -4.98 9.04
C GLU A 255 -17.16 -5.90 8.88
N PHE A 256 -15.98 -5.31 8.94
CA PHE A 256 -14.71 -6.05 8.90
C PHE A 256 -14.20 -6.46 10.30
N GLY A 257 -14.86 -6.01 11.35
CA GLY A 257 -14.48 -6.25 12.73
C GLY A 257 -13.84 -5.03 13.42
N HIS A 258 -13.58 -3.94 12.71
CA HIS A 258 -12.95 -2.76 13.28
C HIS A 258 -13.79 -2.08 14.38
N SER A 259 -15.12 -2.22 14.33
CA SER A 259 -16.01 -1.75 15.40
C SER A 259 -15.93 -2.57 16.69
N HIS A 260 -15.31 -3.74 16.62
CA HIS A 260 -15.20 -4.71 17.72
C HIS A 260 -13.75 -4.95 18.18
N LEU A 261 -12.81 -4.08 17.77
CA LEU A 261 -11.40 -4.19 18.17
C LEU A 261 -11.24 -4.23 19.68
N TYR A 262 -10.38 -5.12 20.17
CA TYR A 262 -9.97 -5.16 21.56
C TYR A 262 -8.85 -4.13 21.78
N ALA A 263 -9.22 -2.85 21.89
CA ALA A 263 -8.30 -1.73 22.08
C ALA A 263 -9.01 -0.53 22.72
N ASN A 264 -8.80 -0.30 24.01
CA ASN A 264 -9.61 0.64 24.83
C ASN A 264 -9.74 2.06 24.24
N ARG A 265 -8.62 2.72 23.93
CA ARG A 265 -8.62 4.10 23.38
C ARG A 265 -9.31 4.18 22.01
N VAL A 266 -9.05 3.22 21.15
CA VAL A 266 -9.64 3.14 19.81
C VAL A 266 -11.15 2.95 19.90
N ASN A 267 -11.59 2.07 20.79
CA ASN A 267 -13.01 1.78 20.99
C ASN A 267 -13.81 2.99 21.49
N GLU A 268 -13.21 3.84 22.32
CA GLU A 268 -13.87 5.06 22.81
C GLU A 268 -14.10 6.04 21.66
N GLN A 269 -13.10 6.26 20.80
CA GLN A 269 -13.22 7.13 19.63
C GLN A 269 -14.25 6.61 18.63
N ILE A 270 -14.24 5.29 18.37
CA ILE A 270 -15.22 4.66 17.47
C ILE A 270 -16.64 4.79 18.04
N ARG A 271 -16.85 4.59 19.34
CA ARG A 271 -18.16 4.76 19.98
C ARG A 271 -18.67 6.19 19.89
N ARG A 272 -17.78 7.18 20.00
CA ARG A 272 -18.16 8.60 20.00
C ARG A 272 -18.42 9.14 18.59
N TYR A 273 -17.62 8.77 17.60
CA TYR A 273 -17.58 9.40 16.28
C TYR A 273 -17.77 8.41 15.13
N GLY A 274 -17.76 7.10 15.37
CA GLY A 274 -17.68 6.08 14.34
C GLY A 274 -16.27 5.92 13.76
N LEU A 275 -16.15 5.08 12.73
CA LEU A 275 -14.87 4.82 12.07
C LEU A 275 -14.37 6.00 11.23
N PHE A 276 -15.30 6.79 10.67
CA PHE A 276 -15.00 7.90 9.77
C PHE A 276 -15.77 9.14 10.22
N HIS A 277 -15.05 10.21 10.54
CA HIS A 277 -15.68 11.46 10.97
C HIS A 277 -14.75 12.66 10.71
N TYR A 278 -15.33 13.84 10.47
CA TYR A 278 -14.57 15.08 10.25
C TYR A 278 -13.72 15.49 11.47
N ALA A 279 -14.06 15.07 12.67
CA ALA A 279 -13.28 15.32 13.87
C ALA A 279 -11.84 14.76 13.81
N PHE A 280 -11.58 13.80 12.92
CA PHE A 280 -10.24 13.23 12.73
C PHE A 280 -9.43 13.97 11.66
N LEU A 281 -10.07 14.83 10.86
CA LEU A 281 -9.47 15.44 9.67
C LEU A 281 -8.26 16.31 10.01
N GLU A 282 -8.36 17.18 11.00
CA GLU A 282 -7.28 18.09 11.40
C GLU A 282 -6.02 17.31 11.78
N ARG A 283 -6.16 16.33 12.69
CA ARG A 283 -5.05 15.49 13.13
C ARG A 283 -4.42 14.75 11.95
N ASN A 284 -5.23 14.07 11.14
CA ASN A 284 -4.71 13.24 10.06
C ASN A 284 -4.06 14.07 8.93
N LEU A 285 -4.58 15.27 8.64
CA LEU A 285 -3.93 16.20 7.72
C LEU A 285 -2.62 16.77 8.29
N HIS A 286 -2.59 17.08 9.59
CA HIS A 286 -1.37 17.50 10.27
C HIS A 286 -0.29 16.41 10.19
N ASP A 287 -0.64 15.17 10.51
CA ASP A 287 0.26 14.02 10.46
C ASP A 287 0.77 13.76 9.03
N ALA A 288 -0.12 13.90 8.03
CA ALA A 288 0.24 13.66 6.64
C ALA A 288 1.14 14.75 6.04
N PHE A 289 0.94 16.03 6.37
CA PHE A 289 1.52 17.11 5.59
C PHE A 289 2.44 18.07 6.35
N THR A 290 2.31 18.23 7.66
CA THR A 290 3.00 19.29 8.39
C THR A 290 3.77 18.81 9.64
N ARG A 291 3.55 17.58 10.13
CA ARG A 291 4.24 17.08 11.31
C ARG A 291 5.74 16.95 11.07
N LEU A 292 6.52 17.62 11.93
CA LEU A 292 7.98 17.63 11.89
C LEU A 292 8.58 16.58 12.85
N PRO A 293 9.86 16.21 12.69
CA PRO A 293 10.58 15.45 13.71
C PRO A 293 10.65 16.22 15.02
N GLU A 294 10.76 15.49 16.13
CA GLU A 294 10.99 16.09 17.45
C GLU A 294 12.48 16.40 17.61
N ILE A 295 12.82 17.65 17.88
CA ILE A 295 14.20 18.10 18.06
C ILE A 295 14.36 18.58 19.51
N GLN A 296 15.17 17.87 20.28
CA GLN A 296 15.62 18.29 21.59
C GLN A 296 17.03 18.86 21.48
N LEU A 297 17.26 20.04 22.02
CA LEU A 297 18.57 20.76 21.89
C LEU A 297 19.57 20.35 22.96
N HIS A 298 19.13 19.99 24.18
CA HIS A 298 20.00 19.68 25.32
C HIS A 298 19.50 18.42 26.07
N PRO A 299 20.17 17.25 25.96
CA PRO A 299 21.21 16.94 24.96
C PRO A 299 20.59 16.91 23.55
N PHE A 300 21.38 17.16 22.52
CA PHE A 300 20.89 17.13 21.16
C PHE A 300 20.38 15.74 20.77
N ARG A 301 19.10 15.65 20.46
CA ARG A 301 18.44 14.42 19.98
C ARG A 301 17.44 14.76 18.89
N ILE A 302 17.39 13.91 17.88
CA ILE A 302 16.34 13.93 16.87
C ILE A 302 15.50 12.67 17.08
N GLY A 303 14.20 12.86 17.30
CA GLY A 303 13.23 11.80 17.48
C GLY A 303 12.02 11.98 16.56
N PHE A 304 11.05 11.11 16.70
CA PHE A 304 9.77 11.25 16.04
C PHE A 304 8.64 10.89 17.02
N ASN A 305 7.51 11.53 16.85
CA ASN A 305 6.29 11.24 17.57
C ASN A 305 5.68 9.93 17.09
N GLY A 306 4.95 9.22 17.93
CA GLY A 306 4.23 7.98 17.55
C GLY A 306 3.18 8.17 16.45
N GLU A 307 2.71 9.41 16.22
CA GLU A 307 1.86 9.75 15.07
C GLU A 307 2.66 9.88 13.76
N GLY A 308 3.99 9.74 13.82
CA GLY A 308 4.89 9.77 12.68
C GLY A 308 5.35 11.17 12.26
N MET A 309 5.90 11.28 11.06
CA MET A 309 6.32 12.52 10.43
C MET A 309 5.61 12.70 9.08
N SER A 310 5.52 13.94 8.62
CA SER A 310 4.84 14.27 7.37
C SER A 310 5.49 13.62 6.14
N LEU A 311 4.68 13.45 5.10
CA LEU A 311 5.08 12.94 3.80
C LEU A 311 6.25 13.73 3.19
N PHE A 312 6.29 15.05 3.42
CA PHE A 312 7.34 15.91 2.88
C PHE A 312 8.65 15.84 3.68
N VAL A 313 8.59 15.45 4.95
CA VAL A 313 9.80 15.15 5.75
C VAL A 313 10.39 13.81 5.34
N THR A 314 9.53 12.78 5.22
CA THR A 314 10.00 11.44 4.87
C THR A 314 10.34 11.28 3.38
N THR A 315 9.72 12.07 2.51
CA THR A 315 9.98 12.06 1.07
C THR A 315 10.00 13.49 0.50
N PRO A 316 11.06 14.28 0.74
CA PRO A 316 11.12 15.70 0.32
C PRO A 316 10.94 15.89 -1.19
N LEU A 317 11.26 14.86 -1.97
CA LEU A 317 11.11 14.88 -3.42
C LEU A 317 9.65 15.08 -3.88
N PHE A 318 8.67 14.73 -3.04
CA PHE A 318 7.26 14.96 -3.36
C PHE A 318 6.87 16.45 -3.44
N LEU A 319 7.69 17.36 -2.95
CA LEU A 319 7.52 18.80 -3.21
C LEU A 319 7.55 19.14 -4.72
N TYR A 320 8.26 18.35 -5.53
CA TYR A 320 8.28 18.51 -6.99
C TYR A 320 6.93 18.26 -7.67
N LEU A 321 6.03 17.54 -7.02
CA LEU A 321 4.66 17.32 -7.49
C LEU A 321 3.84 18.62 -7.58
N LEU A 322 4.20 19.64 -6.75
CA LEU A 322 3.52 20.93 -6.72
C LEU A 322 3.82 21.80 -7.96
N ALA A 323 4.91 21.50 -8.68
CA ALA A 323 5.34 22.30 -9.82
C ALA A 323 5.81 21.42 -11.00
N PRO A 324 4.92 20.62 -11.62
CA PRO A 324 5.26 19.79 -12.77
C PRO A 324 5.59 20.66 -13.99
N LYS A 325 6.52 20.21 -14.84
CA LYS A 325 6.79 20.82 -16.13
C LYS A 325 5.87 20.30 -17.24
N GLN A 326 5.37 19.09 -17.08
CA GLN A 326 4.51 18.41 -18.04
C GLN A 326 3.29 17.80 -17.33
N LYS A 327 2.18 17.74 -18.06
CA LYS A 327 0.92 17.12 -17.58
C LYS A 327 0.38 16.20 -18.69
N PRO A 328 1.02 15.06 -18.96
CA PRO A 328 0.61 14.15 -20.02
C PRO A 328 -0.76 13.52 -19.74
N ARG A 329 -1.27 12.72 -20.68
CA ARG A 329 -2.61 12.11 -20.66
C ARG A 329 -3.00 11.51 -19.29
N LEU A 330 -2.11 10.75 -18.66
CA LEU A 330 -2.40 10.07 -17.41
C LEU A 330 -2.42 10.99 -16.17
N TYR A 331 -1.90 12.20 -16.28
CA TYR A 331 -1.63 13.06 -15.13
C TYR A 331 -2.88 13.35 -14.29
N ARG A 332 -4.00 13.70 -14.94
CA ARG A 332 -5.27 13.96 -14.24
C ARG A 332 -5.87 12.71 -13.65
N ALA A 333 -5.85 11.57 -14.37
CA ALA A 333 -6.35 10.30 -13.88
C ALA A 333 -5.61 9.85 -12.60
N LEU A 334 -4.29 9.97 -12.60
CA LEU A 334 -3.46 9.63 -11.44
C LEU A 334 -3.78 10.52 -10.23
N TRP A 335 -3.87 11.85 -10.41
CA TRP A 335 -4.21 12.76 -9.31
C TRP A 335 -5.62 12.52 -8.75
N LEU A 336 -6.61 12.29 -9.59
CA LEU A 336 -7.97 11.95 -9.15
C LEU A 336 -7.98 10.64 -8.37
N THR A 337 -7.20 9.65 -8.82
CA THR A 337 -7.05 8.38 -8.12
C THR A 337 -6.37 8.57 -6.76
N VAL A 338 -5.26 9.34 -6.70
CA VAL A 338 -4.60 9.70 -5.42
C VAL A 338 -5.58 10.33 -4.45
N ALA A 339 -6.35 11.33 -4.90
CA ALA A 339 -7.32 12.00 -4.06
C ALA A 339 -8.37 11.03 -3.49
N LEU A 340 -8.94 10.17 -4.33
CA LEU A 340 -9.98 9.23 -3.91
C LEU A 340 -9.44 8.15 -2.96
N VAL A 341 -8.22 7.68 -3.15
CA VAL A 341 -7.58 6.69 -2.26
C VAL A 341 -7.17 7.33 -0.93
N ALA A 342 -6.70 8.59 -0.94
CA ALA A 342 -6.21 9.28 0.25
C ALA A 342 -7.34 9.78 1.17
N ILE A 343 -8.44 10.27 0.60
CA ILE A 343 -9.55 10.89 1.35
C ILE A 343 -10.06 10.04 2.51
N PRO A 344 -10.36 8.73 2.34
CA PRO A 344 -10.83 7.91 3.46
C PRO A 344 -9.86 7.91 4.66
N GLY A 345 -8.55 7.87 4.40
CA GLY A 345 -7.53 7.90 5.45
C GLY A 345 -7.54 9.18 6.28
N PHE A 346 -7.91 10.32 5.69
CA PHE A 346 -7.97 11.59 6.41
C PHE A 346 -9.18 11.68 7.36
N PHE A 347 -10.26 10.97 7.06
CA PHE A 347 -11.46 10.92 7.90
C PHE A 347 -11.47 9.72 8.86
N TYR A 348 -10.47 8.83 8.77
CA TYR A 348 -10.42 7.60 9.56
C TYR A 348 -10.00 7.89 11.01
N GLN A 349 -10.56 7.12 11.95
CA GLN A 349 -10.34 7.27 13.39
C GLN A 349 -8.89 7.09 13.83
N ASN A 350 -8.07 6.36 13.08
CA ASN A 350 -6.65 6.13 13.36
C ASN A 350 -5.78 6.85 12.34
N SER A 351 -4.72 7.54 12.81
CA SER A 351 -3.71 8.19 11.97
C SER A 351 -2.69 7.20 11.37
N GLY A 352 -2.66 5.97 11.92
CA GLY A 352 -1.61 4.98 11.66
C GLY A 352 -0.68 4.75 12.86
N TYR A 353 -1.03 5.29 14.05
CA TYR A 353 -0.28 5.13 15.29
C TYR A 353 -0.02 3.64 15.62
N PHE A 354 1.16 3.18 15.92
CA PHE A 354 2.43 3.88 16.02
C PHE A 354 3.18 3.78 14.67
N GLN A 355 3.78 4.87 14.18
CA GLN A 355 4.40 4.92 12.87
C GLN A 355 5.61 5.87 12.85
N PHE A 356 6.58 5.61 11.95
CA PHE A 356 7.74 6.49 11.71
C PHE A 356 7.36 7.74 10.90
N GLY A 357 6.57 7.55 9.87
CA GLY A 357 5.99 8.60 9.03
C GLY A 357 4.58 8.22 8.64
N PHE A 358 3.83 9.11 7.98
CA PHE A 358 2.43 8.89 7.62
C PHE A 358 2.28 7.70 6.64
N ARG A 359 2.29 6.46 7.19
CA ARG A 359 2.37 5.20 6.43
C ARG A 359 1.17 4.95 5.52
N PHE A 360 -0.01 5.51 5.81
CA PHE A 360 -1.16 5.41 4.91
C PHE A 360 -0.90 6.03 3.54
N SER A 361 0.13 6.85 3.40
CA SER A 361 0.58 7.33 2.09
C SER A 361 1.05 6.23 1.16
N LEU A 362 1.43 5.05 1.67
CA LEU A 362 1.84 3.92 0.82
C LEU A 362 0.72 3.44 -0.09
N ASP A 363 -0.54 3.60 0.29
CA ASP A 363 -1.70 3.26 -0.53
C ASP A 363 -1.73 4.04 -1.86
N TYR A 364 -1.14 5.23 -1.91
CA TYR A 364 -1.09 6.08 -3.09
C TYR A 364 0.34 6.46 -3.54
N THR A 365 1.37 6.05 -2.82
CA THR A 365 2.79 6.30 -3.19
C THR A 365 3.14 5.82 -4.60
N PRO A 366 2.70 4.65 -5.10
CA PRO A 366 2.96 4.25 -6.49
C PRO A 366 2.48 5.29 -7.50
N TYR A 367 1.28 5.85 -7.30
CA TYR A 367 0.73 6.90 -8.15
C TYR A 367 1.53 8.20 -8.06
N LEU A 368 2.00 8.58 -6.85
CA LEU A 368 2.83 9.78 -6.66
C LEU A 368 4.17 9.64 -7.37
N ILE A 369 4.81 8.48 -7.34
CA ILE A 369 6.05 8.24 -8.10
C ILE A 369 5.81 8.31 -9.61
N LEU A 370 4.69 7.77 -10.10
CA LEU A 370 4.33 7.92 -11.51
C LEU A 370 4.08 9.37 -11.89
N LEU A 371 3.40 10.14 -11.04
CA LEU A 371 3.17 11.58 -11.24
C LEU A 371 4.50 12.36 -11.25
N LEU A 372 5.43 12.01 -10.37
CA LEU A 372 6.76 12.60 -10.31
C LEU A 372 7.55 12.32 -11.61
N ALA A 373 7.54 11.08 -12.07
CA ALA A 373 8.17 10.69 -13.32
C ALA A 373 7.55 11.40 -14.52
N LEU A 374 6.21 11.40 -14.60
CA LEU A 374 5.45 12.03 -15.68
C LEU A 374 5.52 13.57 -15.66
N GLY A 375 5.81 14.17 -14.51
CA GLY A 375 5.92 15.62 -14.35
C GLY A 375 7.07 16.27 -15.12
N GLY A 376 7.97 15.48 -15.72
CA GLY A 376 9.00 15.93 -16.64
C GLY A 376 10.08 16.83 -16.02
N ARG A 377 10.26 16.79 -14.70
CA ARG A 377 11.34 17.55 -14.04
C ARG A 377 12.70 16.90 -14.30
N PRO A 378 13.73 17.71 -14.63
CA PRO A 378 15.08 17.20 -14.80
C PRO A 378 15.71 16.80 -13.47
N PHE A 379 16.66 15.89 -13.52
CA PHE A 379 17.48 15.46 -12.38
C PHE A 379 18.56 16.50 -12.06
N THR A 380 18.16 17.65 -11.51
CA THR A 380 19.05 18.74 -11.08
C THR A 380 19.77 18.38 -9.78
N ARG A 381 20.76 19.20 -9.38
CA ARG A 381 21.40 19.07 -8.07
C ARG A 381 20.37 19.09 -6.92
N LEU A 382 19.38 19.99 -7.00
CA LEU A 382 18.31 20.06 -6.00
C LEU A 382 17.42 18.82 -5.98
N PHE A 383 17.14 18.23 -7.15
CA PHE A 383 16.42 16.95 -7.24
C PHE A 383 17.17 15.85 -6.46
N TRP A 384 18.47 15.71 -6.71
CA TRP A 384 19.29 14.71 -6.03
C TRP A 384 19.44 15.00 -4.53
N LEU A 385 19.59 16.25 -4.12
CA LEU A 385 19.58 16.62 -2.69
C LEU A 385 18.28 16.19 -2.01
N ALA A 386 17.13 16.44 -2.62
CA ALA A 386 15.83 16.02 -2.08
C ALA A 386 15.70 14.49 -2.05
N ALA A 387 16.18 13.78 -3.07
CA ALA A 387 16.20 12.34 -3.11
C ALA A 387 17.09 11.73 -2.03
N PHE A 388 18.32 12.26 -1.85
CA PHE A 388 19.24 11.82 -0.80
C PHE A 388 18.75 12.16 0.61
N ALA A 389 18.09 13.30 0.80
CA ALA A 389 17.46 13.65 2.07
C ALA A 389 16.35 12.61 2.42
N GLY A 390 15.51 12.25 1.43
CA GLY A 390 14.53 11.18 1.61
C GLY A 390 15.18 9.83 1.95
N PHE A 391 16.26 9.45 1.23
CA PHE A 391 17.04 8.26 1.55
C PHE A 391 17.58 8.29 2.98
N ALA A 392 18.21 9.37 3.42
CA ALA A 392 18.79 9.49 4.75
C ALA A 392 17.73 9.39 5.86
N VAL A 393 16.57 10.06 5.67
CA VAL A 393 15.45 9.98 6.63
C VAL A 393 14.88 8.56 6.70
N ASN A 394 14.68 7.89 5.58
CA ASN A 394 14.12 6.55 5.59
C ASN A 394 15.15 5.48 6.04
N ALA A 395 16.45 5.67 5.79
CA ALA A 395 17.51 4.86 6.37
C ALA A 395 17.53 4.98 7.91
N TRP A 396 17.37 6.20 8.43
CA TRP A 396 17.21 6.43 9.86
C TRP A 396 15.96 5.73 10.38
N GLY A 397 14.80 5.84 9.69
CA GLY A 397 13.58 5.14 10.05
C GLY A 397 13.75 3.61 10.06
N ALA A 398 14.38 3.06 9.05
CA ALA A 398 14.66 1.62 9.00
C ALA A 398 15.55 1.15 10.17
N ALA A 399 16.55 1.95 10.55
CA ALA A 399 17.46 1.61 11.65
C ALA A 399 16.85 1.79 13.04
N VAL A 400 16.10 2.89 13.27
CA VAL A 400 15.64 3.29 14.62
C VAL A 400 14.25 2.75 14.92
N PHE A 401 13.32 2.79 13.96
CA PHE A 401 11.93 2.40 14.20
C PHE A 401 11.79 0.91 14.55
N ASN A 402 12.66 0.07 14.02
CA ASN A 402 12.69 -1.37 14.33
C ASN A 402 13.23 -1.69 15.72
N ARG A 403 13.94 -0.76 16.38
CA ARG A 403 14.58 -0.97 17.68
C ARG A 403 13.78 -0.44 18.86
N LEU A 404 12.67 0.25 18.59
CA LEU A 404 11.83 0.87 19.62
C LEU A 404 10.66 -0.02 20.07
N TYR A 405 10.59 -1.26 19.59
CA TYR A 405 9.56 -2.24 19.95
C TYR A 405 10.17 -3.54 20.45
#